data_f3fad970458c0a9b43812e0978cbcb73
#
_entry.id   f3fad970458c0a9b43812e0978cbcb73
#
_cell.length_a   1.000
_cell.length_b   1.000
_cell.length_c   1.000
_cell.angle_alpha   90.00
_cell.angle_beta   90.00
_cell.angle_gamma   90.00
#
_symmetry.space_group_name_H-M   'P 1'
#
loop_
_entity.id
_entity.type
_entity.pdbx_description
1 polymer ?
#
loop_
_entity_poly.entity_id
_entity_poly.type
_entity_poly.pdbx_seq_one_letter_code
_entity_poly.pdbx_strand_id
1 'polypeptide(L)'
;MPFDPPLNKSRRNIAIVGAGISGLGAARALASGHNVTVFEASDKLGGHAHTVMAGSNRDIPTDMGFIVFNDRNYPNLKALFNELGTPTKKSNMSFSASFDNGRFEYGLRLSALVGQRRNFLRPNFYKMVVDILRFNKKAHLALDREDLSLGAFLREIGMSRTFEERYLLPFAGAIWSAAPSEILDFPAATMSRFFHNHGLLASTGQPEWRTVEGGSQVYVQQLETYLLNLGVGIRKAQPIEMVKGGNAPLVKPVGMPAEQFDVVVLACHSDQALKLISDAPLTLSSALSSIRYSSNEVVMHSDPSFMPKRSSCWSSWNYVGSLGENPEKIGVTYWMNNLQGLSCPENIFVTLNPNRPIQSSHIYSTAEFAHPQFDGKAVQAQSKLEKLQGDGNLWFAGAYHRYGFHEDGLLSGINAAKSVESAFA
;
A
#
# COMPACT_ATOMS: atom_id res chain seq x y z
N MET A 1 28.79 41.28 -22.44
CA MET A 1 29.10 40.41 -21.29
C MET A 1 29.11 38.99 -21.80
N PRO A 2 30.18 38.22 -21.62
CA PRO A 2 30.16 36.84 -22.03
C PRO A 2 29.13 36.06 -21.17
N PHE A 3 28.26 35.32 -21.82
CA PHE A 3 27.38 34.35 -21.14
C PHE A 3 28.29 33.29 -20.52
N ASP A 4 28.33 33.19 -19.19
CA ASP A 4 28.90 32.05 -18.53
C ASP A 4 28.08 30.80 -18.99
N PRO A 5 28.75 29.75 -19.49
CA PRO A 5 28.04 28.52 -19.81
C PRO A 5 27.39 28.02 -18.53
N PRO A 6 26.16 27.41 -18.61
CA PRO A 6 25.52 26.83 -17.45
C PRO A 6 26.50 25.87 -16.79
N LEU A 7 26.72 26.03 -15.48
CA LEU A 7 27.54 25.14 -14.67
C LEU A 7 27.16 23.70 -14.99
N ASN A 8 28.06 22.99 -15.64
CA ASN A 8 27.89 21.59 -16.00
C ASN A 8 27.89 20.79 -14.67
N LYS A 9 26.73 20.62 -14.06
CA LYS A 9 26.59 19.83 -12.83
C LYS A 9 27.20 18.46 -13.12
N SER A 10 28.27 18.09 -12.43
CA SER A 10 28.90 16.78 -12.62
C SER A 10 27.91 15.69 -12.30
N ARG A 11 27.68 14.78 -13.23
CA ARG A 11 26.83 13.60 -13.02
C ARG A 11 27.37 12.79 -11.84
N ARG A 12 26.52 12.42 -10.91
CA ARG A 12 26.85 11.57 -9.76
C ARG A 12 26.46 10.12 -10.05
N ASN A 13 27.17 9.20 -9.43
CA ASN A 13 26.85 7.78 -9.46
C ASN A 13 25.92 7.49 -8.27
N ILE A 14 24.67 7.14 -8.55
CA ILE A 14 23.62 6.95 -7.56
C ILE A 14 23.20 5.49 -7.57
N ALA A 15 23.26 4.84 -6.41
CA ALA A 15 22.68 3.53 -6.19
C ALA A 15 21.26 3.67 -5.61
N ILE A 16 20.31 2.88 -6.14
CA ILE A 16 18.97 2.74 -5.58
C ILE A 16 18.78 1.27 -5.21
N VAL A 17 18.48 1.00 -3.94
CA VAL A 17 18.29 -0.34 -3.41
C VAL A 17 16.80 -0.62 -3.24
N GLY A 18 16.25 -1.48 -4.10
CA GLY A 18 14.84 -1.81 -4.21
C GLY A 18 14.18 -1.20 -5.43
N ALA A 19 13.52 -2.03 -6.24
CA ALA A 19 12.83 -1.66 -7.48
C ALA A 19 11.30 -1.75 -7.36
N GLY A 20 10.76 -1.43 -6.18
CA GLY A 20 9.36 -1.09 -6.01
C GLY A 20 9.05 0.29 -6.58
N ILE A 21 7.79 0.72 -6.48
CA ILE A 21 7.36 2.03 -7.02
C ILE A 21 8.17 3.21 -6.48
N SER A 22 8.67 3.13 -5.24
CA SER A 22 9.49 4.18 -4.62
C SER A 22 10.85 4.29 -5.30
N GLY A 23 11.54 3.16 -5.49
CA GLY A 23 12.85 3.14 -6.14
C GLY A 23 12.78 3.46 -7.64
N LEU A 24 11.80 2.92 -8.34
CA LEU A 24 11.56 3.23 -9.75
C LEU A 24 11.18 4.70 -9.97
N GLY A 25 10.39 5.28 -9.04
CA GLY A 25 10.04 6.69 -9.03
C GLY A 25 11.25 7.60 -8.77
N ALA A 26 12.12 7.23 -7.83
CA ALA A 26 13.38 7.92 -7.58
C ALA A 26 14.32 7.82 -8.79
N ALA A 27 14.46 6.62 -9.37
CA ALA A 27 15.29 6.41 -10.58
C ALA A 27 14.84 7.31 -11.74
N ARG A 28 13.52 7.35 -11.99
CA ARG A 28 12.94 8.22 -13.03
C ARG A 28 13.29 9.69 -12.80
N ALA A 29 13.19 10.16 -11.56
CA ALA A 29 13.43 11.57 -11.24
C ALA A 29 14.92 11.96 -11.35
N LEU A 30 15.86 11.01 -11.10
CA LEU A 30 17.30 11.25 -11.08
C LEU A 30 18.00 10.95 -12.42
N ALA A 31 17.40 10.13 -13.28
CA ALA A 31 18.06 9.59 -14.47
C ALA A 31 18.55 10.65 -15.48
N SER A 32 17.86 11.78 -15.59
CA SER A 32 18.24 12.83 -16.54
C SER A 32 19.54 13.57 -16.14
N GLY A 33 19.81 13.67 -14.82
CA GLY A 33 20.95 14.41 -14.28
C GLY A 33 22.13 13.54 -13.82
N HIS A 34 21.91 12.24 -13.59
CA HIS A 34 22.87 11.39 -12.89
C HIS A 34 23.03 10.01 -13.55
N ASN A 35 24.07 9.29 -13.17
CA ASN A 35 24.27 7.88 -13.51
C ASN A 35 23.59 7.03 -12.44
N VAL A 36 22.44 6.44 -12.76
CA VAL A 36 21.63 5.70 -11.79
C VAL A 36 21.78 4.19 -11.99
N THR A 37 22.00 3.45 -10.91
CA THR A 37 21.96 2.00 -10.87
C THR A 37 20.91 1.55 -9.85
N VAL A 38 19.93 0.77 -10.30
CA VAL A 38 18.89 0.17 -9.46
C VAL A 38 19.24 -1.29 -9.19
N PHE A 39 19.24 -1.68 -7.90
CA PHE A 39 19.43 -3.07 -7.45
C PHE A 39 18.10 -3.63 -6.97
N GLU A 40 17.74 -4.82 -7.45
CA GLU A 40 16.53 -5.54 -7.04
C GLU A 40 16.90 -6.98 -6.65
N ALA A 41 16.43 -7.40 -5.48
CA ALA A 41 16.69 -8.75 -4.98
C ALA A 41 15.93 -9.84 -5.76
N SER A 42 14.76 -9.51 -6.27
CA SER A 42 13.92 -10.40 -7.09
C SER A 42 14.35 -10.39 -8.56
N ASP A 43 13.95 -11.42 -9.29
CA ASP A 43 14.05 -11.48 -10.76
C ASP A 43 13.04 -10.55 -11.46
N LYS A 44 12.05 -10.00 -10.71
CA LYS A 44 11.00 -9.12 -11.19
C LYS A 44 11.03 -7.77 -10.48
N LEU A 45 10.74 -6.72 -11.24
CA LEU A 45 10.54 -5.36 -10.70
C LEU A 45 9.09 -5.17 -10.25
N GLY A 46 8.85 -4.11 -9.47
CA GLY A 46 7.52 -3.64 -9.11
C GLY A 46 7.17 -3.79 -7.63
N GLY A 47 7.84 -4.67 -6.89
CA GLY A 47 7.53 -4.91 -5.48
C GLY A 47 6.06 -5.34 -5.28
N HIS A 48 5.24 -4.50 -4.63
CA HIS A 48 3.80 -4.76 -4.44
C HIS A 48 2.95 -4.65 -5.73
N ALA A 49 3.47 -4.14 -6.83
CA ALA A 49 2.86 -4.30 -8.16
C ALA A 49 3.16 -5.71 -8.66
N HIS A 50 2.27 -6.64 -8.35
CA HIS A 50 2.48 -8.08 -8.55
C HIS A 50 1.29 -8.69 -9.27
N THR A 51 1.44 -8.91 -10.58
CA THR A 51 0.44 -9.55 -11.46
C THR A 51 0.80 -11.03 -11.66
N VAL A 52 -0.20 -11.89 -11.53
CA VAL A 52 -0.10 -13.34 -11.77
C VAL A 52 -1.15 -13.77 -12.77
N MET A 53 -0.83 -14.76 -13.58
CA MET A 53 -1.77 -15.34 -14.52
C MET A 53 -2.69 -16.34 -13.80
N ALA A 54 -3.97 -15.99 -13.68
CA ALA A 54 -5.03 -16.79 -13.07
C ALA A 54 -5.88 -17.52 -14.12
N GLY A 55 -6.91 -18.22 -13.64
CA GLY A 55 -7.83 -19.00 -14.48
C GLY A 55 -7.32 -20.40 -14.80
N SER A 56 -8.22 -21.27 -15.27
CA SER A 56 -7.90 -22.67 -15.60
C SER A 56 -6.81 -22.77 -16.67
N ASN A 57 -6.77 -21.83 -17.60
CA ASN A 57 -5.76 -21.75 -18.67
C ASN A 57 -4.53 -20.92 -18.28
N ARG A 58 -4.50 -20.33 -17.09
CA ARG A 58 -3.41 -19.42 -16.67
C ARG A 58 -3.16 -18.26 -17.65
N ASP A 59 -4.23 -17.64 -18.17
CA ASP A 59 -4.21 -16.59 -19.19
C ASP A 59 -4.86 -15.27 -18.75
N ILE A 60 -5.34 -15.17 -17.49
CA ILE A 60 -6.04 -14.01 -16.96
C ILE A 60 -5.09 -13.22 -16.05
N PRO A 61 -4.53 -12.08 -16.49
CA PRO A 61 -3.64 -11.28 -15.67
C PRO A 61 -4.41 -10.66 -14.49
N THR A 62 -4.03 -11.01 -13.29
CA THR A 62 -4.72 -10.62 -12.06
C THR A 62 -3.71 -10.15 -11.01
N ASP A 63 -3.98 -9.01 -10.39
CA ASP A 63 -3.09 -8.42 -9.38
C ASP A 63 -3.32 -9.03 -7.99
N MET A 64 -2.22 -9.22 -7.24
CA MET A 64 -2.25 -9.71 -5.86
C MET A 64 -1.89 -8.62 -4.83
N GLY A 65 -1.23 -7.54 -5.24
CA GLY A 65 -0.80 -6.46 -4.35
C GLY A 65 -1.48 -5.14 -4.67
N PHE A 66 -0.83 -4.25 -5.41
CA PHE A 66 -1.46 -3.00 -5.88
C PHE A 66 -2.48 -3.30 -6.98
N ILE A 67 -3.74 -2.84 -6.79
CA ILE A 67 -4.85 -3.15 -7.70
C ILE A 67 -5.54 -1.90 -8.23
N VAL A 68 -5.83 -0.92 -7.35
CA VAL A 68 -6.72 0.22 -7.68
C VAL A 68 -6.13 1.55 -7.28
N PHE A 69 -6.50 2.58 -8.01
CA PHE A 69 -6.14 3.98 -7.75
C PHE A 69 -7.31 4.89 -8.14
N ASN A 70 -7.23 6.17 -7.80
CA ASN A 70 -8.16 7.19 -8.25
C ASN A 70 -7.44 8.52 -8.53
N ASP A 71 -8.03 9.35 -9.36
CA ASP A 71 -7.43 10.60 -9.81
C ASP A 71 -7.21 11.63 -8.69
N ARG A 72 -8.00 11.55 -7.62
CA ARG A 72 -7.99 12.52 -6.52
C ARG A 72 -6.82 12.28 -5.55
N ASN A 73 -6.58 11.00 -5.21
CA ASN A 73 -5.63 10.62 -4.17
C ASN A 73 -4.29 10.13 -4.73
N TYR A 74 -4.21 9.90 -6.04
CA TYR A 74 -3.04 9.34 -6.73
C TYR A 74 -2.55 10.26 -7.86
N PRO A 75 -2.30 11.57 -7.58
CA PRO A 75 -1.94 12.53 -8.63
C PRO A 75 -0.59 12.21 -9.32
N ASN A 76 0.43 11.77 -8.55
CA ASN A 76 1.73 11.44 -9.11
C ASN A 76 1.68 10.14 -9.92
N LEU A 77 0.94 9.14 -9.43
CA LEU A 77 0.76 7.88 -10.15
C LEU A 77 -0.01 8.10 -11.46
N LYS A 78 -1.06 8.92 -11.43
CA LYS A 78 -1.79 9.32 -12.62
C LYS A 78 -0.89 10.04 -13.63
N ALA A 79 -0.05 10.97 -13.17
CA ALA A 79 0.91 11.66 -14.02
C ALA A 79 1.90 10.67 -14.65
N LEU A 80 2.40 9.73 -13.88
CA LEU A 80 3.28 8.66 -14.36
C LEU A 80 2.59 7.79 -15.42
N PHE A 81 1.35 7.36 -15.17
CA PHE A 81 0.60 6.54 -16.13
C PHE A 81 0.31 7.29 -17.43
N ASN A 82 0.00 8.58 -17.35
CA ASN A 82 -0.18 9.42 -18.54
C ASN A 82 1.11 9.55 -19.36
N GLU A 83 2.25 9.73 -18.70
CA GLU A 83 3.56 9.83 -19.35
C GLU A 83 3.97 8.52 -20.03
N LEU A 84 3.72 7.39 -19.39
CA LEU A 84 4.04 6.06 -19.93
C LEU A 84 3.02 5.57 -20.97
N GLY A 85 1.86 6.23 -21.09
CA GLY A 85 0.75 5.76 -21.92
C GLY A 85 0.09 4.49 -21.35
N THR A 86 0.10 4.30 -20.02
CA THR A 86 -0.45 3.11 -19.36
C THR A 86 -1.97 3.05 -19.51
N PRO A 87 -2.53 1.98 -20.11
CA PRO A 87 -3.96 1.84 -20.26
C PRO A 87 -4.64 1.56 -18.91
N THR A 88 -5.73 2.26 -18.64
CA THR A 88 -6.48 2.10 -17.40
C THR A 88 -7.97 2.04 -17.67
N LYS A 89 -8.71 1.30 -16.83
CA LYS A 89 -10.18 1.18 -16.91
C LYS A 89 -10.83 1.45 -15.56
N LYS A 90 -12.15 1.69 -15.57
CA LYS A 90 -12.94 1.89 -14.35
C LYS A 90 -12.95 0.62 -13.51
N SER A 91 -12.82 0.81 -12.20
CA SER A 91 -12.92 -0.23 -11.19
C SER A 91 -14.18 -0.02 -10.34
N ASN A 92 -14.72 -1.12 -9.86
CA ASN A 92 -15.84 -1.12 -8.94
C ASN A 92 -15.33 -1.29 -7.50
N MET A 93 -15.24 -0.18 -6.78
CA MET A 93 -14.84 -0.21 -5.36
C MET A 93 -16.06 -0.32 -4.48
N SER A 94 -16.25 -1.47 -3.83
CA SER A 94 -17.37 -1.76 -2.94
C SER A 94 -16.92 -2.67 -1.80
N PHE A 95 -17.58 -2.56 -0.65
CA PHE A 95 -17.27 -3.33 0.54
C PHE A 95 -18.51 -4.06 1.06
N SER A 96 -18.29 -5.26 1.58
CA SER A 96 -19.29 -6.04 2.33
C SER A 96 -18.67 -6.73 3.53
N ALA A 97 -19.53 -7.10 4.49
CA ALA A 97 -19.13 -7.88 5.64
C ALA A 97 -20.14 -9.01 5.90
N SER A 98 -19.62 -10.18 6.24
CA SER A 98 -20.35 -11.39 6.62
C SER A 98 -19.86 -11.90 7.96
N PHE A 99 -20.77 -12.11 8.90
CA PHE A 99 -20.47 -12.54 10.25
C PHE A 99 -21.21 -13.83 10.59
N ASP A 100 -20.62 -14.65 11.45
CA ASP A 100 -21.21 -15.86 12.01
C ASP A 100 -21.79 -16.77 10.93
N ASN A 101 -20.95 -17.09 9.93
CA ASN A 101 -21.32 -17.97 8.82
C ASN A 101 -22.57 -17.50 8.05
N GLY A 102 -22.67 -16.18 7.77
CA GLY A 102 -23.78 -15.58 7.02
C GLY A 102 -25.03 -15.25 7.85
N ARG A 103 -24.93 -15.35 9.19
CA ARG A 103 -26.03 -14.95 10.07
C ARG A 103 -26.33 -13.46 9.98
N PHE A 104 -25.30 -12.63 9.79
CA PHE A 104 -25.39 -11.20 9.58
C PHE A 104 -24.50 -10.79 8.40
N GLU A 105 -25.11 -10.34 7.31
CA GLU A 105 -24.41 -9.94 6.08
C GLU A 105 -24.97 -8.61 5.58
N TYR A 106 -24.10 -7.75 5.08
CA TYR A 106 -24.47 -6.51 4.43
C TYR A 106 -23.35 -6.03 3.49
N GLY A 107 -23.68 -5.17 2.55
CA GLY A 107 -22.72 -4.37 1.80
C GLY A 107 -23.06 -2.89 1.88
N LEU A 108 -22.11 -2.03 1.55
CA LEU A 108 -22.30 -0.57 1.62
C LEU A 108 -23.04 0.00 0.40
N ARG A 109 -23.22 -0.79 -0.68
CA ARG A 109 -24.11 -0.39 -1.79
C ARG A 109 -25.57 -0.65 -1.42
N LEU A 110 -26.48 0.19 -1.89
CA LEU A 110 -27.91 0.05 -1.60
C LEU A 110 -28.44 -1.36 -1.90
N SER A 111 -28.08 -1.95 -3.03
CA SER A 111 -28.49 -3.32 -3.39
C SER A 111 -27.97 -4.38 -2.41
N ALA A 112 -26.74 -4.25 -1.96
CA ALA A 112 -26.11 -5.17 -1.00
C ALA A 112 -26.52 -4.88 0.46
N LEU A 113 -26.87 -3.63 0.78
CA LEU A 113 -27.40 -3.26 2.09
C LEU A 113 -28.74 -3.95 2.39
N VAL A 114 -29.57 -4.11 1.35
CA VAL A 114 -30.85 -4.83 1.42
C VAL A 114 -30.72 -6.32 1.07
N GLY A 115 -29.53 -6.80 0.76
CA GLY A 115 -29.24 -8.17 0.33
C GLY A 115 -29.66 -9.23 1.36
N GLN A 116 -29.60 -8.89 2.65
CA GLN A 116 -30.15 -9.72 3.73
C GLN A 116 -31.36 -9.06 4.36
N ARG A 117 -32.57 -9.33 3.83
CA ARG A 117 -33.84 -8.71 4.29
C ARG A 117 -34.10 -8.86 5.80
N ARG A 118 -33.62 -9.94 6.43
CA ARG A 118 -33.72 -10.16 7.89
C ARG A 118 -33.06 -9.06 8.72
N ASN A 119 -32.11 -8.30 8.15
CA ASN A 119 -31.46 -7.20 8.87
C ASN A 119 -32.44 -6.08 9.24
N PHE A 120 -33.51 -5.88 8.46
CA PHE A 120 -34.58 -4.90 8.78
C PHE A 120 -35.36 -5.23 10.07
N LEU A 121 -35.28 -6.46 10.55
CA LEU A 121 -35.87 -6.87 11.84
C LEU A 121 -34.90 -6.76 13.02
N ARG A 122 -33.68 -6.24 12.81
CA ARG A 122 -32.63 -6.23 13.81
C ARG A 122 -32.31 -4.81 14.28
N PRO A 123 -32.58 -4.46 15.54
CA PRO A 123 -32.26 -3.12 16.08
C PRO A 123 -30.79 -2.73 15.91
N ASN A 124 -29.88 -3.69 16.08
CA ASN A 124 -28.44 -3.47 15.92
C ASN A 124 -28.03 -3.07 14.49
N PHE A 125 -28.79 -3.45 13.47
CA PHE A 125 -28.55 -3.01 12.11
C PHE A 125 -28.79 -1.51 11.96
N TYR A 126 -29.93 -1.02 12.46
CA TYR A 126 -30.25 0.42 12.44
C TYR A 126 -29.28 1.21 13.29
N LYS A 127 -28.88 0.69 14.47
CA LYS A 127 -27.89 1.33 15.33
C LYS A 127 -26.56 1.49 14.61
N MET A 128 -26.09 0.46 13.92
CA MET A 128 -24.87 0.53 13.10
C MET A 128 -24.99 1.62 12.01
N VAL A 129 -26.08 1.65 11.26
CA VAL A 129 -26.29 2.63 10.18
C VAL A 129 -26.32 4.07 10.74
N VAL A 130 -27.04 4.29 11.84
CA VAL A 130 -27.09 5.60 12.51
C VAL A 130 -25.69 6.02 12.99
N ASP A 131 -24.93 5.11 13.58
CA ASP A 131 -23.59 5.40 14.06
C ASP A 131 -22.59 5.65 12.93
N ILE A 132 -22.74 5.01 11.76
CA ILE A 132 -21.98 5.36 10.55
C ILE A 132 -22.22 6.83 10.17
N LEU A 133 -23.47 7.26 10.12
CA LEU A 133 -23.81 8.65 9.79
C LEU A 133 -23.29 9.64 10.85
N ARG A 134 -23.37 9.27 12.14
CA ARG A 134 -22.83 10.08 13.25
C ARG A 134 -21.31 10.19 13.19
N PHE A 135 -20.61 9.08 12.95
CA PHE A 135 -19.15 9.06 12.78
C PHE A 135 -18.74 9.94 11.61
N ASN A 136 -19.36 9.77 10.44
CA ASN A 136 -19.06 10.57 9.26
C ASN A 136 -19.19 12.08 9.54
N LYS A 137 -20.18 12.48 10.34
CA LYS A 137 -20.40 13.88 10.73
C LYS A 137 -19.38 14.37 11.77
N LYS A 138 -18.86 13.49 12.64
CA LYS A 138 -17.99 13.87 13.77
C LYS A 138 -16.50 13.60 13.52
N ALA A 139 -16.12 12.83 12.51
CA ALA A 139 -14.72 12.42 12.27
C ALA A 139 -13.77 13.63 12.17
N HIS A 140 -14.23 14.78 11.66
CA HIS A 140 -13.42 15.98 11.56
C HIS A 140 -12.94 16.52 12.91
N LEU A 141 -13.62 16.20 14.04
CA LEU A 141 -13.22 16.62 15.39
C LEU A 141 -11.88 16.01 15.86
N ALA A 142 -11.39 14.99 15.16
CA ALA A 142 -10.12 14.36 15.46
C ALA A 142 -8.93 15.00 14.71
N LEU A 143 -9.15 15.84 13.69
CA LEU A 143 -8.10 16.26 12.75
C LEU A 143 -6.90 16.97 13.37
N ASP A 144 -7.12 17.70 14.47
CA ASP A 144 -6.08 18.46 15.18
C ASP A 144 -5.62 17.76 16.48
N ARG A 145 -5.93 16.48 16.64
CA ARG A 145 -5.68 15.72 17.90
C ARG A 145 -4.75 14.54 17.62
N GLU A 146 -3.51 14.83 17.36
CA GLU A 146 -2.48 13.86 16.94
C GLU A 146 -2.21 12.76 18.00
N ASP A 147 -2.35 13.08 19.30
CA ASP A 147 -2.07 12.15 20.40
C ASP A 147 -3.27 11.26 20.78
N LEU A 148 -4.43 11.49 20.19
CA LEU A 148 -5.64 10.75 20.52
C LEU A 148 -5.74 9.47 19.71
N SER A 149 -5.80 8.30 20.39
CA SER A 149 -6.05 7.04 19.71
C SER A 149 -7.50 6.97 19.18
N LEU A 150 -7.70 6.20 18.10
CA LEU A 150 -9.03 5.99 17.51
C LEU A 150 -10.00 5.43 18.56
N GLY A 151 -9.59 4.43 19.35
CA GLY A 151 -10.43 3.85 20.39
C GLY A 151 -10.86 4.85 21.45
N ALA A 152 -9.96 5.78 21.88
CA ALA A 152 -10.30 6.85 22.80
C ALA A 152 -11.28 7.85 22.17
N PHE A 153 -11.04 8.24 20.93
CA PHE A 153 -11.93 9.13 20.15
C PHE A 153 -13.33 8.55 19.99
N LEU A 154 -13.46 7.27 19.63
CA LEU A 154 -14.77 6.61 19.48
C LEU A 154 -15.58 6.61 20.77
N ARG A 155 -14.93 6.38 21.93
CA ARG A 155 -15.57 6.48 23.24
C ARG A 155 -16.04 7.91 23.53
N GLU A 156 -15.20 8.90 23.27
CA GLU A 156 -15.51 10.32 23.49
C GLU A 156 -16.73 10.78 22.67
N ILE A 157 -16.80 10.41 21.40
CA ILE A 157 -17.94 10.79 20.54
C ILE A 157 -19.16 9.87 20.70
N GLY A 158 -19.08 8.87 21.61
CA GLY A 158 -20.19 7.99 21.98
C GLY A 158 -20.58 6.98 20.90
N MET A 159 -19.60 6.38 20.22
CA MET A 159 -19.88 5.33 19.23
C MET A 159 -20.22 4.01 19.93
N SER A 160 -21.08 3.21 19.33
CA SER A 160 -21.47 1.92 19.88
C SER A 160 -20.48 0.82 19.51
N ARG A 161 -20.36 -0.17 20.38
CA ARG A 161 -19.62 -1.41 20.11
C ARG A 161 -20.12 -2.12 18.83
N THR A 162 -21.42 -2.01 18.53
CA THR A 162 -22.00 -2.54 17.28
C THR A 162 -21.39 -1.87 16.05
N PHE A 163 -21.18 -0.55 16.09
CA PHE A 163 -20.51 0.20 15.01
C PHE A 163 -19.04 -0.21 14.89
N GLU A 164 -18.33 -0.30 16.00
CA GLU A 164 -16.93 -0.70 16.02
C GLU A 164 -16.75 -2.10 15.42
N GLU A 165 -17.41 -3.12 16.00
CA GLU A 165 -17.21 -4.52 15.63
C GLU A 165 -17.79 -4.90 14.28
N ARG A 166 -18.89 -4.28 13.86
CA ARG A 166 -19.58 -4.69 12.62
C ARG A 166 -19.27 -3.83 11.41
N TYR A 167 -18.71 -2.67 11.60
CA TYR A 167 -18.41 -1.76 10.48
C TYR A 167 -16.97 -1.26 10.51
N LEU A 168 -16.57 -0.48 11.54
CA LEU A 168 -15.33 0.27 11.49
C LEU A 168 -14.09 -0.64 11.49
N LEU A 169 -14.00 -1.58 12.42
CA LEU A 169 -12.84 -2.46 12.53
C LEU A 169 -12.68 -3.40 11.31
N PRO A 170 -13.75 -4.08 10.81
CA PRO A 170 -13.65 -4.83 9.57
C PRO A 170 -13.25 -3.99 8.36
N PHE A 171 -13.81 -2.78 8.25
CA PHE A 171 -13.54 -1.90 7.12
C PHE A 171 -12.12 -1.31 7.16
N ALA A 172 -11.71 -0.78 8.31
CA ALA A 172 -10.37 -0.24 8.49
C ALA A 172 -9.30 -1.35 8.43
N GLY A 173 -9.56 -2.49 9.05
CA GLY A 173 -8.67 -3.66 8.97
C GLY A 173 -8.50 -4.18 7.55
N ALA A 174 -9.54 -4.11 6.71
CA ALA A 174 -9.44 -4.42 5.29
C ALA A 174 -8.51 -3.46 4.54
N ILE A 175 -8.46 -2.19 4.93
CA ILE A 175 -7.64 -1.15 4.29
C ILE A 175 -6.16 -1.30 4.67
N TRP A 176 -5.84 -1.52 5.96
CA TRP A 176 -4.46 -1.53 6.47
C TRP A 176 -3.92 -2.93 6.80
N SER A 177 -4.71 -3.97 6.60
CA SER A 177 -4.34 -5.36 6.95
C SER A 177 -3.89 -5.50 8.42
N ALA A 178 -4.51 -4.74 9.30
CA ALA A 178 -4.18 -4.61 10.71
C ALA A 178 -5.23 -5.29 11.60
N ALA A 179 -4.82 -5.82 12.75
CA ALA A 179 -5.72 -6.39 13.74
C ALA A 179 -6.66 -5.34 14.34
N PRO A 180 -7.85 -5.72 14.85
CA PRO A 180 -8.79 -4.79 15.48
C PRO A 180 -8.16 -3.95 16.61
N SER A 181 -7.33 -4.55 17.45
CA SER A 181 -6.60 -3.84 18.52
C SER A 181 -5.62 -2.81 17.97
N GLU A 182 -4.89 -3.14 16.92
CA GLU A 182 -3.95 -2.21 16.26
C GLU A 182 -4.68 -1.03 15.64
N ILE A 183 -5.85 -1.27 15.01
CA ILE A 183 -6.69 -0.21 14.44
C ILE A 183 -7.17 0.76 15.52
N LEU A 184 -7.53 0.27 16.71
CA LEU A 184 -7.97 1.14 17.82
C LEU A 184 -6.84 1.99 18.39
N ASP A 185 -5.58 1.57 18.21
CA ASP A 185 -4.38 2.31 18.62
C ASP A 185 -3.91 3.33 17.57
N PHE A 186 -4.45 3.31 16.34
CA PHE A 186 -4.12 4.31 15.34
C PHE A 186 -4.46 5.72 15.85
N PRO A 187 -3.65 6.75 15.51
CA PRO A 187 -4.03 8.13 15.76
C PRO A 187 -5.35 8.47 15.07
N ALA A 188 -6.32 8.97 15.83
CA ALA A 188 -7.65 9.31 15.32
C ALA A 188 -7.57 10.37 14.19
N ALA A 189 -6.63 11.31 14.30
CA ALA A 189 -6.35 12.31 13.27
C ALA A 189 -5.94 11.68 11.94
N THR A 190 -5.02 10.71 11.97
CA THR A 190 -4.53 9.99 10.78
C THR A 190 -5.67 9.23 10.10
N MET A 191 -6.47 8.47 10.86
CA MET A 191 -7.62 7.74 10.35
C MET A 191 -8.66 8.68 9.74
N SER A 192 -9.03 9.76 10.44
CA SER A 192 -10.03 10.72 9.99
C SER A 192 -9.60 11.47 8.74
N ARG A 193 -8.32 11.86 8.66
CA ARG A 193 -7.72 12.51 7.49
C ARG A 193 -7.73 11.58 6.27
N PHE A 194 -7.37 10.32 6.49
CA PHE A 194 -7.43 9.31 5.44
C PHE A 194 -8.85 9.11 4.91
N PHE A 195 -9.83 8.90 5.81
CA PHE A 195 -11.23 8.72 5.42
C PHE A 195 -11.80 9.94 4.69
N HIS A 196 -11.46 11.15 5.15
CA HIS A 196 -11.85 12.39 4.48
C HIS A 196 -11.26 12.48 3.07
N ASN A 197 -9.95 12.26 2.93
CA ASN A 197 -9.26 12.38 1.64
C ASN A 197 -9.80 11.37 0.61
N HIS A 198 -10.11 10.15 1.05
CA HIS A 198 -10.63 9.09 0.18
C HIS A 198 -12.15 9.16 -0.03
N GLY A 199 -12.82 10.18 0.51
CA GLY A 199 -14.27 10.35 0.35
C GLY A 199 -15.09 9.28 1.08
N LEU A 200 -14.50 8.57 2.06
CA LEU A 200 -15.15 7.48 2.79
C LEU A 200 -16.15 7.98 3.84
N LEU A 201 -16.09 9.27 4.21
CA LEU A 201 -17.02 9.92 5.11
C LEU A 201 -18.25 10.50 4.40
N ALA A 202 -18.27 10.47 3.07
CA ALA A 202 -19.35 11.07 2.27
C ALA A 202 -20.25 9.99 1.65
N SER A 203 -21.55 10.25 1.61
CA SER A 203 -22.52 9.37 0.95
C SER A 203 -22.55 9.55 -0.57
N THR A 204 -22.02 10.68 -1.08
CA THR A 204 -21.99 11.07 -2.49
C THR A 204 -20.66 11.76 -2.82
N GLY A 205 -20.30 11.83 -4.10
CA GLY A 205 -19.07 12.51 -4.53
C GLY A 205 -17.79 11.69 -4.25
N GLN A 206 -17.91 10.38 -4.10
CA GLN A 206 -16.76 9.50 -4.01
C GLN A 206 -15.92 9.55 -5.30
N PRO A 207 -14.57 9.43 -5.22
CA PRO A 207 -13.73 9.42 -6.40
C PRO A 207 -14.05 8.21 -7.29
N GLU A 208 -13.92 8.39 -8.61
CA GLU A 208 -13.96 7.25 -9.54
C GLU A 208 -12.69 6.43 -9.39
N TRP A 209 -12.86 5.16 -9.06
CA TRP A 209 -11.75 4.22 -8.95
C TRP A 209 -11.41 3.62 -10.31
N ARG A 210 -10.14 3.37 -10.52
CA ARG A 210 -9.56 2.81 -11.74
C ARG A 210 -8.58 1.70 -11.41
N THR A 211 -8.30 0.85 -12.40
CA THR A 211 -7.28 -0.20 -12.35
C THR A 211 -6.48 -0.19 -13.65
N VAL A 212 -5.27 -0.73 -13.63
CA VAL A 212 -4.45 -0.89 -14.84
C VAL A 212 -5.03 -2.02 -15.69
N GLU A 213 -5.22 -1.77 -16.98
CA GLU A 213 -5.67 -2.80 -17.91
C GLU A 213 -4.53 -3.78 -18.19
N GLY A 214 -4.79 -5.08 -18.06
CA GLY A 214 -3.74 -6.11 -18.15
C GLY A 214 -2.93 -6.32 -16.87
N GLY A 215 -3.30 -5.64 -15.76
CA GLY A 215 -2.64 -5.75 -14.46
C GLY A 215 -1.50 -4.74 -14.27
N SER A 216 -1.09 -4.58 -13.02
CA SER A 216 -0.08 -3.59 -12.61
C SER A 216 1.30 -3.82 -13.23
N GLN A 217 1.61 -5.05 -13.61
CA GLN A 217 2.86 -5.38 -14.31
C GLN A 217 3.03 -4.61 -15.63
N VAL A 218 1.93 -4.18 -16.27
CA VAL A 218 1.98 -3.41 -17.52
C VAL A 218 2.74 -2.10 -17.33
N TYR A 219 2.38 -1.30 -16.32
CA TYR A 219 3.09 -0.05 -16.08
C TYR A 219 4.52 -0.27 -15.59
N VAL A 220 4.78 -1.36 -14.84
CA VAL A 220 6.14 -1.69 -14.39
C VAL A 220 7.06 -1.96 -15.56
N GLN A 221 6.61 -2.74 -16.55
CA GLN A 221 7.36 -3.03 -17.78
C GLN A 221 7.57 -1.77 -18.64
N GLN A 222 6.56 -0.92 -18.74
CA GLN A 222 6.67 0.36 -19.44
C GLN A 222 7.70 1.26 -18.77
N LEU A 223 7.68 1.35 -17.42
CA LEU A 223 8.63 2.15 -16.65
C LEU A 223 10.05 1.57 -16.72
N GLU A 224 10.20 0.25 -16.68
CA GLU A 224 11.50 -0.41 -16.90
C GLU A 224 12.08 -0.01 -18.26
N THR A 225 11.31 -0.14 -19.33
CA THR A 225 11.73 0.23 -20.69
C THR A 225 12.09 1.72 -20.75
N TYR A 226 11.29 2.58 -20.14
CA TYR A 226 11.54 4.01 -20.07
C TYR A 226 12.87 4.33 -19.36
N LEU A 227 13.16 3.69 -18.22
CA LEU A 227 14.39 3.87 -17.46
C LEU A 227 15.63 3.38 -18.22
N LEU A 228 15.53 2.22 -18.89
CA LEU A 228 16.61 1.69 -19.73
C LEU A 228 16.95 2.65 -20.87
N ASN A 229 15.95 3.26 -21.50
CA ASN A 229 16.14 4.27 -22.56
C ASN A 229 16.81 5.55 -22.05
N LEU A 230 16.66 5.86 -20.76
CA LEU A 230 17.38 6.96 -20.09
C LEU A 230 18.79 6.58 -19.64
N GLY A 231 19.24 5.34 -19.87
CA GLY A 231 20.56 4.85 -19.50
C GLY A 231 20.67 4.39 -18.04
N VAL A 232 19.56 4.16 -17.35
CA VAL A 232 19.57 3.60 -15.98
C VAL A 232 20.03 2.14 -16.02
N GLY A 233 21.03 1.80 -15.21
CA GLY A 233 21.44 0.42 -14.98
C GLY A 233 20.43 -0.29 -14.09
N ILE A 234 19.83 -1.39 -14.52
CA ILE A 234 18.90 -2.18 -13.73
C ILE A 234 19.48 -3.57 -13.50
N ARG A 235 19.68 -3.94 -12.25
CA ARG A 235 20.29 -5.19 -11.83
C ARG A 235 19.28 -6.02 -11.03
N LYS A 236 18.60 -6.95 -11.70
CA LYS A 236 17.64 -7.90 -11.12
C LYS A 236 18.35 -9.12 -10.53
N ALA A 237 17.67 -9.82 -9.63
CA ALA A 237 18.21 -10.99 -8.91
C ALA A 237 19.57 -10.70 -8.25
N GLN A 238 19.76 -9.46 -7.80
CA GLN A 238 20.99 -8.99 -7.17
C GLN A 238 20.71 -8.40 -5.78
N PRO A 239 20.48 -9.24 -4.77
CA PRO A 239 20.25 -8.79 -3.41
C PRO A 239 21.47 -8.07 -2.85
N ILE A 240 21.24 -7.05 -2.05
CA ILE A 240 22.31 -6.31 -1.34
C ILE A 240 22.54 -6.96 0.03
N GLU A 241 23.81 -7.18 0.35
CA GLU A 241 24.27 -7.70 1.63
C GLU A 241 24.51 -6.57 2.64
N MET A 242 25.09 -5.46 2.17
CA MET A 242 25.49 -4.36 3.04
C MET A 242 25.48 -3.02 2.31
N VAL A 243 25.09 -1.99 3.05
CA VAL A 243 25.26 -0.57 2.69
C VAL A 243 26.05 0.12 3.80
N LYS A 244 27.08 0.86 3.45
CA LYS A 244 27.84 1.70 4.38
C LYS A 244 27.74 3.14 3.96
N GLY A 245 27.25 4.00 4.86
CA GLY A 245 27.20 5.46 4.65
C GLY A 245 28.56 6.13 4.77
N GLY A 246 28.65 7.39 4.40
CA GLY A 246 29.82 8.24 4.51
C GLY A 246 30.00 9.14 3.29
N ASN A 247 31.14 9.82 3.17
CA ASN A 247 31.43 10.70 2.03
C ASN A 247 31.49 9.95 0.69
N ALA A 248 31.74 8.65 0.74
CA ALA A 248 31.80 7.75 -0.41
C ALA A 248 31.08 6.45 -0.02
N PRO A 249 29.73 6.44 -0.03
CA PRO A 249 28.98 5.30 0.41
C PRO A 249 29.26 4.04 -0.44
N LEU A 250 29.20 2.89 0.20
CA LEU A 250 29.46 1.58 -0.40
C LEU A 250 28.19 0.76 -0.42
N VAL A 251 27.96 0.09 -1.53
CA VAL A 251 26.89 -0.92 -1.69
C VAL A 251 27.56 -2.25 -2.01
N LYS A 252 27.30 -3.29 -1.22
CA LYS A 252 27.86 -4.62 -1.44
C LYS A 252 26.75 -5.60 -1.84
N PRO A 253 26.68 -6.00 -3.12
CA PRO A 253 25.80 -7.08 -3.54
C PRO A 253 26.28 -8.41 -2.95
N VAL A 254 25.36 -9.36 -2.73
CA VAL A 254 25.69 -10.70 -2.25
C VAL A 254 26.65 -11.39 -3.21
N GLY A 255 27.75 -11.91 -2.67
CA GLY A 255 28.77 -12.64 -3.45
C GLY A 255 29.62 -11.78 -4.39
N MET A 256 29.50 -10.45 -4.34
CA MET A 256 30.27 -9.53 -5.18
C MET A 256 31.09 -8.52 -4.34
N PRO A 257 32.12 -7.90 -4.93
CA PRO A 257 32.84 -6.80 -4.28
C PRO A 257 31.90 -5.63 -3.99
N ALA A 258 32.23 -4.85 -2.95
CA ALA A 258 31.55 -3.58 -2.68
C ALA A 258 31.85 -2.57 -3.79
N GLU A 259 30.82 -1.84 -4.20
CA GLU A 259 30.87 -0.78 -5.20
C GLU A 259 30.66 0.57 -4.52
N GLN A 260 31.44 1.57 -4.93
CA GLN A 260 31.36 2.92 -4.41
C GLN A 260 30.41 3.77 -5.24
N PHE A 261 29.61 4.58 -4.53
CA PHE A 261 28.67 5.55 -5.12
C PHE A 261 28.84 6.92 -4.46
N ASP A 262 28.28 7.95 -5.07
CA ASP A 262 28.19 9.29 -4.48
C ASP A 262 26.98 9.40 -3.54
N VAL A 263 25.92 8.66 -3.87
CA VAL A 263 24.61 8.67 -3.18
C VAL A 263 24.03 7.26 -3.16
N VAL A 264 23.37 6.90 -2.05
CA VAL A 264 22.56 5.68 -1.97
C VAL A 264 21.14 6.02 -1.53
N VAL A 265 20.14 5.58 -2.31
CA VAL A 265 18.72 5.65 -1.95
C VAL A 265 18.25 4.25 -1.54
N LEU A 266 17.92 4.05 -0.27
CA LEU A 266 17.33 2.83 0.25
C LEU A 266 15.80 2.90 0.03
N ALA A 267 15.32 2.24 -1.00
CA ALA A 267 13.92 2.22 -1.43
C ALA A 267 13.22 0.89 -1.12
N CYS A 268 13.67 0.21 -0.11
CA CYS A 268 13.09 -0.99 0.50
C CYS A 268 12.34 -0.65 1.80
N HIS A 269 11.77 -1.66 2.50
CA HIS A 269 11.14 -1.43 3.80
C HIS A 269 12.13 -0.88 4.84
N SER A 270 11.64 -0.11 5.83
CA SER A 270 12.51 0.51 6.83
C SER A 270 13.29 -0.52 7.66
N ASP A 271 12.69 -1.66 8.00
CA ASP A 271 13.33 -2.76 8.71
C ASP A 271 14.40 -3.47 7.86
N GLN A 272 14.17 -3.57 6.54
CA GLN A 272 15.16 -4.07 5.58
C GLN A 272 16.30 -3.08 5.43
N ALA A 273 16.00 -1.80 5.26
CA ALA A 273 17.01 -0.75 5.19
C ALA A 273 17.92 -0.76 6.42
N LEU A 274 17.33 -0.89 7.63
CA LEU A 274 18.09 -1.00 8.87
C LEU A 274 19.03 -2.20 8.90
N LYS A 275 18.58 -3.36 8.40
CA LYS A 275 19.42 -4.58 8.34
C LYS A 275 20.58 -4.45 7.36
N LEU A 276 20.41 -3.65 6.30
CA LEU A 276 21.45 -3.45 5.28
C LEU A 276 22.54 -2.48 5.73
N ILE A 277 22.22 -1.49 6.57
CA ILE A 277 23.18 -0.46 7.00
C ILE A 277 24.10 -0.99 8.07
N SER A 278 25.41 -1.11 7.76
CA SER A 278 26.41 -1.71 8.66
C SER A 278 26.63 -0.91 9.95
N ASP A 279 26.64 0.41 9.89
CA ASP A 279 26.99 1.32 10.99
C ASP A 279 25.91 2.39 11.19
N ALA A 280 24.63 1.96 11.34
CA ALA A 280 23.52 2.90 11.52
C ALA A 280 23.64 3.65 12.86
N PRO A 281 23.68 5.00 12.86
CA PRO A 281 23.63 5.77 14.09
C PRO A 281 22.37 5.46 14.91
N LEU A 282 22.44 5.60 16.23
CA LEU A 282 21.30 5.29 17.14
C LEU A 282 20.03 6.05 16.77
N THR A 283 20.15 7.30 16.32
CA THR A 283 19.02 8.13 15.86
C THR A 283 18.34 7.52 14.65
N LEU A 284 19.10 7.07 13.66
CA LEU A 284 18.60 6.42 12.45
C LEU A 284 18.02 5.05 12.77
N SER A 285 18.74 4.23 13.54
CA SER A 285 18.27 2.90 13.96
C SER A 285 16.95 2.97 14.72
N SER A 286 16.82 3.94 15.65
CA SER A 286 15.58 4.18 16.39
C SER A 286 14.44 4.60 15.47
N ALA A 287 14.68 5.45 14.48
CA ALA A 287 13.66 5.91 13.55
C ALA A 287 13.19 4.77 12.64
N LEU A 288 14.10 4.04 12.02
CA LEU A 288 13.77 2.94 11.10
C LEU A 288 13.07 1.77 11.81
N SER A 289 13.51 1.40 13.03
CA SER A 289 12.92 0.30 13.82
C SER A 289 11.56 0.65 14.44
N SER A 290 11.20 1.93 14.53
CA SER A 290 9.89 2.36 15.05
C SER A 290 8.74 2.03 14.09
N ILE A 291 9.03 1.74 12.83
CA ILE A 291 8.03 1.35 11.83
C ILE A 291 8.02 -0.17 11.74
N ARG A 292 7.00 -0.77 12.36
CA ARG A 292 6.81 -2.23 12.35
C ARG A 292 6.10 -2.67 11.09
N TYR A 293 6.27 -3.93 10.73
CA TYR A 293 5.60 -4.54 9.57
C TYR A 293 4.81 -5.78 10.02
N SER A 294 3.59 -5.91 9.48
CA SER A 294 2.79 -7.12 9.58
C SER A 294 2.94 -7.92 8.30
N SER A 295 3.43 -9.15 8.42
CA SER A 295 3.45 -10.10 7.31
C SER A 295 2.05 -10.63 7.04
N ASN A 296 1.63 -10.65 5.78
CA ASN A 296 0.33 -11.09 5.32
C ASN A 296 0.48 -12.15 4.24
N GLU A 297 -0.14 -13.30 4.46
CA GLU A 297 -0.32 -14.30 3.42
C GLU A 297 -1.39 -13.83 2.43
N VAL A 298 -1.10 -13.91 1.16
CA VAL A 298 -2.02 -13.56 0.07
C VAL A 298 -2.17 -14.76 -0.85
N VAL A 299 -3.40 -15.24 -1.00
CA VAL A 299 -3.72 -16.40 -1.82
C VAL A 299 -4.67 -16.01 -2.94
N MET A 300 -4.28 -16.26 -4.18
CA MET A 300 -5.15 -16.13 -5.35
C MET A 300 -5.79 -17.48 -5.64
N HIS A 301 -7.14 -17.52 -5.69
CA HIS A 301 -7.88 -18.79 -5.77
C HIS A 301 -9.24 -18.64 -6.44
N SER A 302 -9.93 -19.78 -6.66
CA SER A 302 -11.29 -19.87 -7.21
C SER A 302 -12.36 -20.34 -6.20
N ASP A 303 -12.01 -20.52 -4.92
CA ASP A 303 -12.96 -21.04 -3.91
C ASP A 303 -13.96 -19.97 -3.45
N PRO A 304 -15.28 -20.06 -3.82
CA PRO A 304 -16.27 -19.06 -3.44
C PRO A 304 -16.68 -19.14 -1.97
N SER A 305 -16.23 -20.14 -1.23
CA SER A 305 -16.61 -20.31 0.18
C SER A 305 -16.01 -19.20 1.09
N PHE A 306 -15.01 -18.44 0.61
CA PHE A 306 -14.43 -17.26 1.27
C PHE A 306 -15.26 -15.98 1.06
N MET A 307 -16.33 -16.05 0.28
CA MET A 307 -17.27 -14.95 0.04
C MET A 307 -18.46 -14.99 0.99
N PRO A 308 -19.22 -13.88 1.15
CA PRO A 308 -20.50 -13.90 1.83
C PRO A 308 -21.41 -15.01 1.28
N LYS A 309 -22.20 -15.64 2.15
CA LYS A 309 -23.11 -16.74 1.75
C LYS A 309 -24.14 -16.30 0.70
N ARG A 310 -24.56 -15.02 0.77
CA ARG A 310 -25.50 -14.45 -0.20
C ARG A 310 -24.75 -13.71 -1.29
N SER A 311 -24.90 -14.17 -2.52
CA SER A 311 -24.29 -13.50 -3.68
C SER A 311 -24.77 -12.05 -3.85
N SER A 312 -25.99 -11.74 -3.39
CA SER A 312 -26.51 -10.36 -3.32
C SER A 312 -25.71 -9.42 -2.40
N CYS A 313 -24.92 -9.97 -1.48
CA CYS A 313 -24.01 -9.22 -0.61
C CYS A 313 -22.57 -9.19 -1.12
N TRP A 314 -22.25 -9.89 -2.23
CA TRP A 314 -20.90 -9.87 -2.78
C TRP A 314 -20.49 -8.47 -3.20
N SER A 315 -19.30 -8.08 -2.83
CA SER A 315 -18.67 -6.80 -3.16
C SER A 315 -17.24 -7.04 -3.65
N SER A 316 -16.58 -6.00 -4.08
CA SER A 316 -15.17 -6.09 -4.48
C SER A 316 -14.27 -6.48 -3.31
N TRP A 317 -14.56 -5.95 -2.11
CA TRP A 317 -13.88 -6.25 -0.84
C TRP A 317 -14.88 -6.90 0.10
N ASN A 318 -14.54 -8.08 0.62
CA ASN A 318 -15.45 -8.86 1.46
C ASN A 318 -14.73 -9.31 2.72
N TYR A 319 -15.20 -8.82 3.86
CA TYR A 319 -14.81 -9.32 5.17
C TYR A 319 -15.67 -10.51 5.56
N VAL A 320 -15.06 -11.60 6.00
CA VAL A 320 -15.77 -12.78 6.53
C VAL A 320 -15.15 -13.16 7.87
N GLY A 321 -15.95 -13.09 8.94
CA GLY A 321 -15.48 -13.35 10.32
C GLY A 321 -16.60 -13.67 11.27
N SER A 322 -16.30 -13.76 12.57
CA SER A 322 -17.25 -13.99 13.65
C SER A 322 -17.33 -12.79 14.57
N LEU A 323 -18.52 -12.53 15.14
CA LEU A 323 -18.71 -11.46 16.10
C LEU A 323 -18.07 -11.82 17.44
N GLY A 324 -17.37 -10.85 18.05
CA GLY A 324 -16.72 -11.04 19.35
C GLY A 324 -15.38 -11.75 19.29
N GLU A 325 -14.94 -12.23 18.12
CA GLU A 325 -13.58 -12.67 17.92
C GLU A 325 -12.66 -11.44 17.79
N ASN A 326 -11.46 -11.57 18.35
CA ASN A 326 -10.38 -10.59 18.16
C ASN A 326 -9.22 -11.29 17.43
N PRO A 327 -9.32 -11.48 16.10
CA PRO A 327 -8.31 -12.18 15.36
C PRO A 327 -7.01 -11.38 15.37
N GLU A 328 -5.87 -12.05 15.43
CA GLU A 328 -4.55 -11.42 15.31
C GLU A 328 -4.37 -10.76 13.93
N LYS A 329 -5.06 -11.27 12.91
CA LYS A 329 -5.05 -10.72 11.55
C LYS A 329 -6.45 -10.70 10.97
N ILE A 330 -6.78 -9.63 10.25
CA ILE A 330 -8.04 -9.54 9.53
C ILE A 330 -7.90 -10.23 8.16
N GLY A 331 -8.80 -11.18 7.89
CA GLY A 331 -8.95 -11.80 6.58
C GLY A 331 -9.90 -10.99 5.68
N VAL A 332 -9.48 -10.74 4.46
CA VAL A 332 -10.29 -10.04 3.44
C VAL A 332 -10.18 -10.78 2.12
N THR A 333 -11.32 -11.00 1.47
CA THR A 333 -11.38 -11.59 0.13
C THR A 333 -11.77 -10.54 -0.90
N TYR A 334 -10.92 -10.32 -1.89
CA TYR A 334 -11.17 -9.48 -3.05
C TYR A 334 -11.81 -10.31 -4.17
N TRP A 335 -12.94 -9.87 -4.69
CA TRP A 335 -13.54 -10.46 -5.90
C TRP A 335 -13.00 -9.74 -7.13
N MET A 336 -12.00 -10.33 -7.77
CA MET A 336 -11.21 -9.69 -8.81
C MET A 336 -12.01 -9.44 -10.10
N ASN A 337 -13.00 -10.30 -10.42
CA ASN A 337 -13.89 -10.06 -11.55
C ASN A 337 -14.61 -8.71 -11.45
N ASN A 338 -15.00 -8.31 -10.25
CA ASN A 338 -15.66 -7.02 -10.01
C ASN A 338 -14.65 -5.89 -9.78
N LEU A 339 -13.59 -6.15 -9.02
CA LEU A 339 -12.60 -5.13 -8.64
C LEU A 339 -11.69 -4.74 -9.81
N GLN A 340 -11.17 -5.73 -10.54
CA GLN A 340 -10.27 -5.51 -11.67
C GLN A 340 -11.01 -5.59 -13.02
N GLY A 341 -12.34 -5.85 -13.01
CA GLY A 341 -13.17 -5.91 -14.21
C GLY A 341 -12.70 -7.02 -15.18
N LEU A 342 -12.48 -8.24 -14.67
CA LEU A 342 -12.03 -9.36 -15.45
C LEU A 342 -13.19 -9.95 -16.28
N SER A 343 -12.95 -10.10 -17.59
CA SER A 343 -13.94 -10.67 -18.51
C SER A 343 -13.69 -12.17 -18.67
N CYS A 344 -13.97 -12.94 -17.62
CA CYS A 344 -13.84 -14.40 -17.62
C CYS A 344 -15.03 -15.05 -16.92
N PRO A 345 -15.40 -16.31 -17.29
CA PRO A 345 -16.52 -17.01 -16.67
C PRO A 345 -16.20 -17.49 -15.24
N GLU A 346 -14.92 -17.67 -14.93
CA GLU A 346 -14.47 -18.14 -13.62
C GLU A 346 -14.43 -17.00 -12.61
N ASN A 347 -14.84 -17.28 -11.36
CA ASN A 347 -14.63 -16.34 -10.27
C ASN A 347 -13.19 -16.44 -9.79
N ILE A 348 -12.50 -15.31 -9.78
CA ILE A 348 -11.13 -15.18 -9.26
C ILE A 348 -11.17 -14.35 -7.99
N PHE A 349 -10.62 -14.89 -6.94
CA PHE A 349 -10.52 -14.26 -5.63
C PHE A 349 -9.06 -14.09 -5.23
N VAL A 350 -8.79 -13.03 -4.49
CA VAL A 350 -7.53 -12.85 -3.77
C VAL A 350 -7.89 -12.70 -2.30
N THR A 351 -7.47 -13.65 -1.48
CA THR A 351 -7.73 -13.61 -0.04
C THR A 351 -6.45 -13.28 0.71
N LEU A 352 -6.52 -12.22 1.49
CA LEU A 352 -5.50 -11.82 2.45
C LEU A 352 -5.77 -12.52 3.78
N ASN A 353 -4.77 -13.15 4.37
CA ASN A 353 -4.83 -13.88 5.64
C ASN A 353 -6.05 -14.83 5.71
N PRO A 354 -6.11 -15.87 4.89
CA PRO A 354 -7.23 -16.80 4.91
C PRO A 354 -7.36 -17.44 6.31
N ASN A 355 -8.56 -17.38 6.89
CA ASN A 355 -8.84 -17.89 8.24
C ASN A 355 -9.01 -19.40 8.30
N ARG A 356 -8.83 -20.09 7.19
CA ARG A 356 -8.85 -21.53 7.02
C ARG A 356 -8.09 -21.94 5.76
N PRO A 357 -7.63 -23.19 5.65
CA PRO A 357 -6.94 -23.66 4.46
C PRO A 357 -7.82 -23.58 3.20
N ILE A 358 -7.23 -23.14 2.10
CA ILE A 358 -7.81 -23.21 0.76
C ILE A 358 -7.33 -24.52 0.12
N GLN A 359 -8.23 -25.28 -0.52
CA GLN A 359 -7.82 -26.50 -1.21
C GLN A 359 -6.85 -26.20 -2.34
N SER A 360 -5.77 -26.95 -2.44
CA SER A 360 -4.69 -26.72 -3.42
C SER A 360 -5.17 -26.71 -4.88
N SER A 361 -6.23 -27.49 -5.20
CA SER A 361 -6.85 -27.50 -6.53
C SER A 361 -7.50 -26.16 -6.92
N HIS A 362 -7.81 -25.30 -5.97
CA HIS A 362 -8.37 -23.96 -6.20
C HIS A 362 -7.32 -22.87 -6.22
N ILE A 363 -6.08 -23.15 -5.81
CA ILE A 363 -5.04 -22.13 -5.69
C ILE A 363 -4.36 -21.88 -7.03
N TYR A 364 -4.34 -20.63 -7.46
CA TYR A 364 -3.56 -20.16 -8.60
C TYR A 364 -2.15 -19.72 -8.20
N SER A 365 -2.02 -19.00 -7.09
CA SER A 365 -0.74 -18.51 -6.59
C SER A 365 -0.82 -18.13 -5.11
N THR A 366 0.33 -18.14 -4.45
CA THR A 366 0.52 -17.60 -3.09
C THR A 366 1.64 -16.60 -3.07
N ALA A 367 1.52 -15.58 -2.24
CA ALA A 367 2.55 -14.57 -2.00
C ALA A 367 2.52 -14.16 -0.53
N GLU A 368 3.59 -13.53 -0.08
CA GLU A 368 3.68 -12.91 1.24
C GLU A 368 4.00 -11.43 1.06
N PHE A 369 3.17 -10.56 1.65
CA PHE A 369 3.39 -9.11 1.63
C PHE A 369 3.46 -8.56 3.04
N ALA A 370 4.46 -7.74 3.30
CA ALA A 370 4.61 -7.05 4.56
C ALA A 370 4.09 -5.61 4.47
N HIS A 371 3.15 -5.26 5.36
CA HIS A 371 2.55 -3.94 5.39
C HIS A 371 2.99 -3.16 6.63
N PRO A 372 3.38 -1.87 6.48
CA PRO A 372 3.78 -1.03 7.61
C PRO A 372 2.58 -0.76 8.53
N GLN A 373 2.84 -0.74 9.84
CA GLN A 373 1.86 -0.42 10.86
C GLN A 373 2.05 1.01 11.36
N PHE A 374 0.96 1.79 11.40
CA PHE A 374 0.98 3.23 11.66
C PHE A 374 0.45 3.57 13.06
N ASP A 375 1.13 3.08 14.10
CA ASP A 375 0.91 3.57 15.46
C ASP A 375 1.54 4.96 15.68
N GLY A 376 1.34 5.54 16.85
CA GLY A 376 1.89 6.86 17.18
C GLY A 376 3.42 6.94 17.08
N LYS A 377 4.15 5.83 17.33
CA LYS A 377 5.61 5.77 17.19
C LYS A 377 6.03 5.82 15.72
N ALA A 378 5.33 5.09 14.87
CA ALA A 378 5.59 5.07 13.43
C ALA A 378 5.33 6.46 12.81
N VAL A 379 4.25 7.15 13.20
CA VAL A 379 3.95 8.52 12.73
C VAL A 379 5.04 9.52 13.17
N GLN A 380 5.52 9.43 14.42
CA GLN A 380 6.64 10.25 14.88
C GLN A 380 7.96 9.93 14.14
N ALA A 381 8.17 8.65 13.81
CA ALA A 381 9.36 8.22 13.07
C ALA A 381 9.40 8.80 11.65
N GLN A 382 8.25 8.99 10.99
CA GLN A 382 8.18 9.63 9.66
C GLN A 382 8.85 11.02 9.67
N SER A 383 8.49 11.88 10.64
CA SER A 383 9.09 13.21 10.77
C SER A 383 10.58 13.19 11.15
N LYS A 384 11.04 12.15 11.88
CA LYS A 384 12.46 11.98 12.19
C LYS A 384 13.24 11.55 10.94
N LEU A 385 12.72 10.61 10.17
CA LEU A 385 13.34 10.13 8.94
C LEU A 385 13.47 11.25 7.88
N GLU A 386 12.51 12.17 7.83
CA GLU A 386 12.58 13.34 6.95
C GLU A 386 13.79 14.21 7.26
N LYS A 387 14.14 14.37 8.54
CA LYS A 387 15.32 15.15 8.99
C LYS A 387 16.65 14.42 8.81
N LEU A 388 16.63 13.11 8.68
CA LEU A 388 17.82 12.26 8.51
C LEU A 388 18.14 11.97 7.04
N GLN A 389 17.38 12.53 6.10
CA GLN A 389 17.66 12.39 4.67
C GLN A 389 19.00 13.05 4.31
N GLY A 390 19.89 12.29 3.71
CA GLY A 390 21.20 12.75 3.29
C GLY A 390 22.32 12.56 4.32
N ASP A 391 22.01 12.14 5.55
CA ASP A 391 23.04 11.82 6.53
C ASP A 391 23.90 10.65 6.02
N GLY A 392 25.21 10.86 5.93
CA GLY A 392 26.14 9.87 5.36
C GLY A 392 25.87 9.55 3.89
N ASN A 393 25.30 10.49 3.12
CA ASN A 393 24.89 10.32 1.72
C ASN A 393 23.91 9.15 1.51
N LEU A 394 23.06 8.89 2.53
CA LEU A 394 21.98 7.91 2.50
C LEU A 394 20.63 8.62 2.47
N TRP A 395 19.76 8.20 1.57
CA TRP A 395 18.35 8.62 1.48
C TRP A 395 17.42 7.43 1.62
N PHE A 396 16.21 7.68 2.09
CA PHE A 396 15.22 6.66 2.36
C PHE A 396 13.93 6.97 1.60
N ALA A 397 13.39 5.98 0.92
CA ALA A 397 12.14 6.08 0.21
C ALA A 397 11.28 4.83 0.45
N GLY A 398 9.97 5.00 0.58
CA GLY A 398 9.03 3.92 0.83
C GLY A 398 7.66 4.45 1.19
N ALA A 399 6.63 3.65 1.00
CA ALA A 399 5.26 4.02 1.35
C ALA A 399 5.08 4.29 2.87
N TYR A 400 6.00 3.81 3.70
CA TYR A 400 6.02 4.03 5.15
C TYR A 400 6.27 5.49 5.57
N HIS A 401 6.68 6.36 4.65
CA HIS A 401 6.79 7.81 4.91
C HIS A 401 5.44 8.51 5.04
N ARG A 402 4.31 7.84 4.70
CA ARG A 402 2.95 8.38 4.83
C ARG A 402 1.95 7.31 5.28
N TYR A 403 1.00 6.92 4.44
CA TYR A 403 -0.11 6.04 4.79
C TYR A 403 0.05 4.59 4.31
N GLY A 404 1.12 4.26 3.60
CA GLY A 404 1.42 2.90 3.15
C GLY A 404 0.88 2.54 1.76
N PHE A 405 0.37 3.52 0.99
CA PHE A 405 -0.21 3.27 -0.33
C PHE A 405 0.80 3.48 -1.47
N HIS A 406 0.42 3.02 -2.65
CA HIS A 406 1.29 3.06 -3.84
C HIS A 406 1.67 4.49 -4.22
N GLU A 407 0.74 5.45 -4.11
CA GLU A 407 1.01 6.88 -4.28
C GLU A 407 2.05 7.39 -3.28
N ASP A 408 1.95 6.96 -2.02
CA ASP A 408 2.88 7.38 -0.97
C ASP A 408 4.29 6.88 -1.25
N GLY A 409 4.40 5.65 -1.78
CA GLY A 409 5.66 5.09 -2.24
C GLY A 409 6.27 5.91 -3.37
N LEU A 410 5.51 6.19 -4.42
CA LEU A 410 5.98 7.01 -5.54
C LEU A 410 6.39 8.42 -5.11
N LEU A 411 5.54 9.08 -4.31
CA LEU A 411 5.82 10.42 -3.80
C LEU A 411 7.09 10.45 -2.95
N SER A 412 7.32 9.43 -2.11
CA SER A 412 8.51 9.38 -1.29
C SER A 412 9.77 9.21 -2.14
N GLY A 413 9.73 8.42 -3.21
CA GLY A 413 10.82 8.31 -4.19
C GLY A 413 11.12 9.65 -4.89
N ILE A 414 10.08 10.36 -5.32
CA ILE A 414 10.20 11.69 -5.91
C ILE A 414 10.81 12.69 -4.91
N ASN A 415 10.38 12.65 -3.65
CA ASN A 415 10.89 13.55 -2.60
C ASN A 415 12.35 13.25 -2.25
N ALA A 416 12.73 11.97 -2.16
CA ALA A 416 14.12 11.58 -1.97
C ALA A 416 15.01 12.10 -3.12
N ALA A 417 14.55 11.95 -4.36
CA ALA A 417 15.25 12.49 -5.52
C ALA A 417 15.42 14.02 -5.46
N LYS A 418 14.36 14.76 -5.11
CA LYS A 418 14.44 16.22 -4.92
C LYS A 418 15.40 16.60 -3.81
N SER A 419 15.44 15.85 -2.71
CA SER A 419 16.37 16.08 -1.61
C SER A 419 17.80 15.83 -2.04
N VAL A 420 18.07 14.77 -2.83
CA VAL A 420 19.39 14.55 -3.45
C VAL A 420 19.79 15.74 -4.32
N GLU A 421 18.94 16.18 -5.23
CA GLU A 421 19.23 17.34 -6.11
C GLU A 421 19.53 18.61 -5.30
N SER A 422 18.78 18.84 -4.21
CA SER A 422 18.98 20.01 -3.35
C SER A 422 20.28 19.97 -2.54
N ALA A 423 20.73 18.78 -2.13
CA ALA A 423 21.97 18.60 -1.38
C ALA A 423 23.23 18.89 -2.22
N PHE A 424 23.10 18.85 -3.56
CA PHE A 424 24.21 19.05 -4.49
C PHE A 424 23.96 20.20 -5.48
N ALA A 425 22.96 21.05 -5.21
CA ALA A 425 22.72 22.28 -5.96
C ALA A 425 23.66 23.38 -5.52
#